data_5c461a2eeac46bb6c06d5bdf7dfe4a84
#
_entry.id   5c461a2eeac46bb6c06d5bdf7dfe4a84
#
_cell.length_a   1.000
_cell.length_b   1.000
_cell.length_c   1.000
_cell.angle_alpha   90.00
_cell.angle_beta   90.00
_cell.angle_gamma   90.00
#
_symmetry.space_group_name_H-M   'P 1'
#
loop_
_entity.id
_entity.type
_entity.pdbx_description
1 polymer ?
#
loop_
_entity_poly.entity_id
_entity_poly.type
_entity_poly.pdbx_seq_one_letter_code
_entity_poly.pdbx_strand_id
1 'polypeptide(L)'
;PLVARDGLSATLVEPALALLQERGAKVLLEHQLRTLRFGTRRVDALDFGGETVALAEDDAVILAVPPYAAATLIRGLDVPTEFRAIVNAHFRIDPPGDQPPILGVLNGTVEWIFAFAGRMSVTISAGDRLVDMPREELAKSIWAEVASVTGLPPELPPWQIVRERRATFAATPAQDLKRPGAETAWRNLALAGDWTDTGLPATIEGAIRSGNRAAELVANQRVKLQ
;
A
#
# COMPACT_ATOMS: atom_id res chain seq x y z
N PRO A 1 -13.96 -16.14 -2.73
CA PRO A 1 -13.25 -14.89 -2.44
C PRO A 1 -14.14 -13.93 -1.66
N LEU A 2 -13.57 -13.11 -0.76
CA LEU A 2 -14.26 -12.03 -0.09
C LEU A 2 -14.07 -10.75 -0.89
N VAL A 3 -15.13 -9.99 -1.08
CA VAL A 3 -15.13 -8.71 -1.81
C VAL A 3 -15.57 -7.61 -0.86
N ALA A 4 -14.79 -6.54 -0.78
CA ALA A 4 -15.13 -5.35 0.02
C ALA A 4 -16.30 -4.60 -0.65
N ARG A 5 -17.51 -4.75 -0.14
CA ARG A 5 -18.75 -4.17 -0.71
C ARG A 5 -18.66 -2.64 -0.82
N ASP A 6 -18.14 -1.97 0.20
CA ASP A 6 -18.11 -0.51 0.30
C ASP A 6 -16.68 0.05 0.04
N GLY A 7 -15.77 -0.83 -0.40
CA GLY A 7 -14.38 -0.52 -0.65
C GLY A 7 -13.44 -0.84 0.51
N LEU A 8 -12.13 -0.78 0.25
CA LEU A 8 -11.11 -1.20 1.22
C LEU A 8 -10.99 -0.26 2.43
N SER A 9 -11.25 1.03 2.26
CA SER A 9 -11.21 1.99 3.38
C SER A 9 -12.24 1.63 4.44
N ALA A 10 -13.51 1.46 4.05
CA ALA A 10 -14.59 1.11 4.96
C ALA A 10 -14.42 -0.29 5.58
N THR A 11 -13.78 -1.21 4.88
CA THR A 11 -13.65 -2.61 5.33
C THR A 11 -12.42 -2.83 6.20
N LEU A 12 -11.31 -2.14 5.97
CA LEU A 12 -10.02 -2.38 6.64
C LEU A 12 -9.53 -1.16 7.42
N VAL A 13 -9.51 0.03 6.83
CA VAL A 13 -8.85 1.20 7.41
C VAL A 13 -9.68 1.80 8.54
N GLU A 14 -10.95 2.11 8.28
CA GLU A 14 -11.82 2.74 9.27
C GLU A 14 -12.03 1.90 10.54
N PRO A 15 -12.29 0.57 10.44
CA PRO A 15 -12.39 -0.27 11.62
C PRO A 15 -11.08 -0.37 12.40
N ALA A 16 -9.93 -0.39 11.70
CA ALA A 16 -8.62 -0.43 12.36
C ALA A 16 -8.34 0.88 13.12
N LEU A 17 -8.67 2.03 12.53
CA LEU A 17 -8.55 3.32 13.20
C LEU A 17 -9.44 3.42 14.43
N ALA A 18 -10.70 2.97 14.35
CA ALA A 18 -11.62 2.93 15.47
C ALA A 18 -11.05 2.07 16.62
N LEU A 19 -10.58 0.86 16.31
CA LEU A 19 -9.97 -0.02 17.31
C LEU A 19 -8.73 0.60 17.97
N LEU A 20 -7.87 1.27 17.21
CA LEU A 20 -6.69 1.95 17.74
C LEU A 20 -7.08 3.06 18.71
N GLN A 21 -8.09 3.87 18.35
CA GLN A 21 -8.62 4.94 19.20
C GLN A 21 -9.23 4.41 20.49
N GLU A 22 -10.04 3.35 20.42
CA GLU A 22 -10.61 2.67 21.59
C GLU A 22 -9.53 2.17 22.55
N ARG A 23 -8.37 1.77 22.03
CA ARG A 23 -7.22 1.32 22.80
C ARG A 23 -6.27 2.47 23.25
N GLY A 24 -6.65 3.71 23.02
CA GLY A 24 -5.87 4.88 23.41
C GLY A 24 -4.65 5.16 22.54
N ALA A 25 -4.51 4.49 21.39
CA ALA A 25 -3.43 4.80 20.45
C ALA A 25 -3.71 6.12 19.73
N LYS A 26 -2.66 6.92 19.51
CA LYS A 26 -2.74 8.17 18.77
C LYS A 26 -2.38 7.92 17.30
N VAL A 27 -3.20 8.40 16.39
CA VAL A 27 -2.93 8.43 14.95
C VAL A 27 -2.69 9.88 14.55
N LEU A 28 -1.48 10.19 14.10
CA LEU A 28 -1.07 11.52 13.68
C LEU A 28 -0.92 11.53 12.16
N LEU A 29 -1.77 12.29 11.48
CA LEU A 29 -1.67 12.54 10.04
C LEU A 29 -0.77 13.75 9.78
N GLU A 30 -0.27 13.85 8.53
CA GLU A 30 0.64 14.94 8.13
C GLU A 30 1.91 15.07 8.99
N HIS A 31 2.29 13.95 9.63
CA HIS A 31 3.41 13.86 10.55
C HIS A 31 4.54 13.05 9.93
N GLN A 32 5.30 13.67 9.03
CA GLN A 32 6.31 13.00 8.23
C GLN A 32 7.61 12.80 9.01
N LEU A 33 8.00 11.54 9.24
CA LEU A 33 9.31 11.19 9.74
C LEU A 33 10.41 11.62 8.74
N ARG A 34 11.36 12.44 9.19
CA ARG A 34 12.47 12.96 8.38
C ARG A 34 13.74 12.16 8.57
N THR A 35 14.08 11.85 9.80
CA THR A 35 15.27 11.05 10.11
C THR A 35 15.08 10.20 11.36
N LEU A 36 15.86 9.11 11.42
CA LEU A 36 16.06 8.29 12.61
C LEU A 36 17.42 8.66 13.21
N ARG A 37 17.48 8.96 14.49
CA ARG A 37 18.75 9.15 15.21
C ARG A 37 19.21 7.82 15.76
N PHE A 38 20.29 7.31 15.23
CA PHE A 38 20.84 6.02 15.58
C PHE A 38 21.92 6.15 16.67
N GLY A 39 21.75 5.40 17.75
CA GLY A 39 22.83 5.06 18.67
C GLY A 39 23.57 3.81 18.22
N THR A 40 24.38 3.23 19.09
CA THR A 40 25.24 2.07 18.75
C THR A 40 24.40 0.83 18.40
N ARG A 41 23.34 0.55 19.13
CA ARG A 41 22.52 -0.67 18.99
C ARG A 41 21.02 -0.41 19.05
N ARG A 42 20.59 0.85 18.96
CA ARG A 42 19.19 1.25 19.04
C ARG A 42 18.94 2.53 18.26
N VAL A 43 17.71 2.84 17.97
CA VAL A 43 17.23 4.16 17.58
C VAL A 43 16.95 4.95 18.85
N ASP A 44 17.55 6.13 18.98
CA ASP A 44 17.45 6.96 20.18
C ASP A 44 16.36 8.04 20.05
N ALA A 45 16.08 8.49 18.84
CA ALA A 45 15.03 9.49 18.60
C ALA A 45 14.48 9.43 17.17
N LEU A 46 13.26 9.96 17.03
CA LEU A 46 12.57 10.19 15.76
C LEU A 46 12.49 11.70 15.51
N ASP A 47 12.89 12.14 14.33
CA ASP A 47 12.87 13.56 13.95
C ASP A 47 11.83 13.80 12.85
N PHE A 48 10.87 14.67 13.14
CA PHE A 48 9.79 15.05 12.23
C PHE A 48 9.97 16.44 11.60
N GLY A 49 11.17 17.05 11.80
CA GLY A 49 11.53 18.35 11.25
C GLY A 49 11.17 19.53 12.15
N GLY A 50 10.03 19.56 12.77
CA GLY A 50 9.61 20.56 13.79
C GLY A 50 9.58 20.01 15.21
N GLU A 51 9.63 18.69 15.33
CA GLU A 51 9.55 17.96 16.59
C GLU A 51 10.55 16.81 16.59
N THR A 52 11.18 16.56 17.73
CA THR A 52 12.01 15.38 17.97
C THR A 52 11.44 14.59 19.13
N VAL A 53 11.10 13.34 18.90
CA VAL A 53 10.61 12.41 19.92
C VAL A 53 11.78 11.56 20.37
N ALA A 54 12.26 11.76 21.61
CA ALA A 54 13.25 10.89 22.22
C ALA A 54 12.61 9.57 22.63
N LEU A 55 13.31 8.45 22.40
CA LEU A 55 12.82 7.12 22.72
C LEU A 55 13.37 6.64 24.06
N ALA A 56 12.47 6.27 24.97
CA ALA A 56 12.82 5.61 26.23
C ALA A 56 13.40 4.20 25.98
N GLU A 57 13.96 3.57 27.00
CA GLU A 57 14.65 2.28 26.83
C GLU A 57 13.73 1.15 26.36
N ASP A 58 12.48 1.17 26.78
CA ASP A 58 11.43 0.21 26.43
C ASP A 58 10.62 0.60 25.18
N ASP A 59 10.91 1.77 24.57
CA ASP A 59 10.27 2.16 23.31
C ASP A 59 10.83 1.38 22.14
N ALA A 60 9.93 1.01 21.23
CA ALA A 60 10.27 0.37 19.97
C ALA A 60 9.62 1.08 18.78
N VAL A 61 10.25 0.94 17.63
CA VAL A 61 9.82 1.52 16.35
C VAL A 61 9.51 0.39 15.36
N ILE A 62 8.34 0.43 14.77
CA ILE A 62 8.02 -0.37 13.57
C ILE A 62 7.97 0.60 12.39
N LEU A 63 8.93 0.45 11.48
CA LEU A 63 9.01 1.27 10.28
C LEU A 63 8.23 0.60 9.15
N ALA A 64 6.97 1.04 8.96
CA ALA A 64 6.03 0.47 7.99
C ALA A 64 5.83 1.43 6.79
N VAL A 65 6.92 1.87 6.20
CA VAL A 65 6.95 2.80 5.06
C VAL A 65 7.32 2.06 3.77
N PRO A 66 7.07 2.65 2.57
CA PRO A 66 7.53 2.06 1.31
C PRO A 66 9.06 1.83 1.27
N PRO A 67 9.55 0.86 0.49
CA PRO A 67 10.97 0.47 0.49
C PRO A 67 11.91 1.64 0.18
N TYR A 68 11.57 2.50 -0.76
CA TYR A 68 12.38 3.68 -1.09
C TYR A 68 12.48 4.69 0.05
N ALA A 69 11.43 4.82 0.87
CA ALA A 69 11.46 5.67 2.06
C ALA A 69 12.28 5.02 3.18
N ALA A 70 12.16 3.71 3.38
CA ALA A 70 12.99 2.96 4.33
C ALA A 70 14.49 3.09 4.00
N ALA A 71 14.88 2.94 2.72
CA ALA A 71 16.26 3.10 2.27
C ALA A 71 16.79 4.53 2.45
N THR A 72 15.93 5.55 2.40
CA THR A 72 16.30 6.93 2.72
C THR A 72 16.55 7.13 4.22
N LEU A 73 15.72 6.50 5.06
CA LEU A 73 15.80 6.61 6.52
C LEU A 73 16.91 5.74 7.11
N ILE A 74 17.23 4.61 6.50
CA ILE A 74 18.25 3.65 6.97
C ILE A 74 19.33 3.50 5.90
N ARG A 75 20.43 4.20 6.09
CA ARG A 75 21.55 4.16 5.14
C ARG A 75 22.11 2.74 4.99
N GLY A 76 22.22 2.28 3.75
CA GLY A 76 22.78 0.96 3.44
C GLY A 76 21.78 -0.19 3.55
N LEU A 77 20.49 0.10 3.80
CA LEU A 77 19.44 -0.90 3.74
C LEU A 77 19.23 -1.31 2.27
N ASP A 78 19.41 -2.60 1.97
CA ASP A 78 19.05 -3.16 0.67
C ASP A 78 17.54 -3.36 0.61
N VAL A 79 16.92 -2.90 -0.48
CA VAL A 79 15.47 -2.96 -0.69
C VAL A 79 15.16 -3.15 -2.17
N PRO A 80 13.98 -3.66 -2.53
CA PRO A 80 13.52 -3.65 -3.91
C PRO A 80 13.52 -2.24 -4.51
N THR A 81 14.07 -2.10 -5.71
CA THR A 81 14.28 -0.81 -6.39
C THR A 81 13.52 -0.68 -7.70
N GLU A 82 13.04 -1.80 -8.26
CA GLU A 82 12.20 -1.82 -9.45
C GLU A 82 10.74 -1.98 -9.05
N PHE A 83 9.87 -1.21 -9.69
CA PHE A 83 8.45 -1.17 -9.37
C PHE A 83 7.60 -1.40 -10.60
N ARG A 84 6.34 -1.79 -10.39
CA ARG A 84 5.29 -1.83 -11.40
C ARG A 84 4.22 -0.83 -11.02
N ALA A 85 3.75 -0.11 -12.03
CA ALA A 85 2.67 0.84 -11.85
C ALA A 85 1.30 0.14 -11.83
N ILE A 86 0.38 0.71 -11.06
CA ILE A 86 -1.05 0.39 -11.14
C ILE A 86 -1.78 1.64 -11.59
N VAL A 87 -2.67 1.48 -12.55
CA VAL A 87 -3.58 2.53 -13.01
C VAL A 87 -4.99 2.18 -12.57
N ASN A 88 -5.64 3.11 -11.89
CA ASN A 88 -7.05 3.00 -11.55
C ASN A 88 -7.84 4.10 -12.27
N ALA A 89 -9.03 3.74 -12.74
CA ALA A 89 -10.01 4.68 -13.25
C ALA A 89 -11.32 4.54 -12.47
N HIS A 90 -11.91 5.66 -12.12
CA HIS A 90 -13.20 5.71 -11.43
C HIS A 90 -14.16 6.53 -12.27
N PHE A 91 -15.33 5.97 -12.52
CA PHE A 91 -16.39 6.59 -13.31
C PHE A 91 -17.64 6.73 -12.47
N ARG A 92 -18.20 7.94 -12.40
CA ARG A 92 -19.41 8.22 -11.65
C ARG A 92 -20.64 7.87 -12.51
N ILE A 93 -21.06 6.63 -12.38
CA ILE A 93 -22.20 6.04 -13.09
C ILE A 93 -22.70 4.84 -12.30
N ASP A 94 -24.00 4.60 -12.29
CA ASP A 94 -24.56 3.37 -11.74
C ASP A 94 -24.20 2.16 -12.61
N PRO A 95 -23.77 1.04 -12.01
CA PRO A 95 -23.57 -0.19 -12.76
C PRO A 95 -24.91 -0.74 -13.28
N PRO A 96 -24.90 -1.55 -14.35
CA PRO A 96 -26.08 -2.33 -14.76
C PRO A 96 -26.62 -3.18 -13.59
N GLY A 97 -27.94 -3.39 -13.54
CA GLY A 97 -28.57 -4.06 -12.41
C GLY A 97 -28.15 -5.53 -12.22
N ASP A 98 -27.67 -6.17 -13.27
CA ASP A 98 -27.14 -7.55 -13.28
C ASP A 98 -25.62 -7.61 -13.24
N GLN A 99 -24.92 -6.47 -13.10
CA GLN A 99 -23.47 -6.41 -13.06
C GLN A 99 -22.93 -7.13 -11.82
N PRO A 100 -22.03 -8.13 -11.98
CA PRO A 100 -21.37 -8.72 -10.83
C PRO A 100 -20.47 -7.67 -10.11
N PRO A 101 -20.29 -7.78 -8.78
CA PRO A 101 -19.50 -6.81 -8.02
C PRO A 101 -18.03 -6.73 -8.49
N ILE A 102 -17.51 -7.81 -9.06
CA ILE A 102 -16.19 -7.87 -9.70
C ILE A 102 -16.32 -8.60 -11.03
N LEU A 103 -15.71 -8.03 -12.06
CA LEU A 103 -15.60 -8.64 -13.39
C LEU A 103 -14.13 -8.58 -13.84
N GLY A 104 -13.55 -9.74 -14.17
CA GLY A 104 -12.26 -9.85 -14.85
C GLY A 104 -12.43 -9.76 -16.36
N VAL A 105 -11.62 -8.95 -17.03
CA VAL A 105 -11.61 -8.81 -18.49
C VAL A 105 -10.38 -9.49 -19.05
N LEU A 106 -10.57 -10.30 -20.08
CA LEU A 106 -9.49 -11.03 -20.75
C LEU A 106 -9.14 -10.36 -22.09
N ASN A 107 -7.86 -10.33 -22.40
CA ASN A 107 -7.34 -9.78 -23.67
C ASN A 107 -7.62 -8.29 -23.90
N GLY A 108 -7.89 -7.53 -22.82
CA GLY A 108 -8.10 -6.10 -22.85
C GLY A 108 -6.98 -5.31 -22.19
N THR A 109 -7.11 -3.99 -22.24
CA THR A 109 -6.29 -3.09 -21.40
C THR A 109 -6.82 -3.06 -19.97
N VAL A 110 -8.14 -3.06 -19.83
CA VAL A 110 -8.84 -3.20 -18.54
C VAL A 110 -8.67 -4.64 -18.06
N GLU A 111 -8.27 -4.80 -16.79
CA GLU A 111 -8.15 -6.15 -16.19
C GLU A 111 -9.30 -6.45 -15.25
N TRP A 112 -9.63 -5.50 -14.38
CA TRP A 112 -10.65 -5.66 -13.35
C TRP A 112 -11.62 -4.50 -13.36
N ILE A 113 -12.90 -4.80 -13.34
CA ILE A 113 -14.00 -3.85 -13.17
C ILE A 113 -14.71 -4.16 -11.86
N PHE A 114 -14.88 -3.14 -11.02
CA PHE A 114 -15.59 -3.20 -9.75
C PHE A 114 -16.83 -2.35 -9.83
N ALA A 115 -17.97 -2.93 -9.47
CA ALA A 115 -19.26 -2.27 -9.42
C ALA A 115 -19.62 -1.85 -7.98
N PHE A 116 -19.76 -0.55 -7.76
CA PHE A 116 -20.24 0.03 -6.51
C PHE A 116 -21.48 0.90 -6.78
N ALA A 117 -22.28 1.16 -5.77
CA ALA A 117 -23.39 2.10 -5.91
C ALA A 117 -22.87 3.48 -6.39
N GLY A 118 -23.40 3.97 -7.50
CA GLY A 118 -23.01 5.25 -8.10
C GLY A 118 -21.61 5.27 -8.74
N ARG A 119 -20.89 4.15 -8.82
CA ARG A 119 -19.51 4.16 -9.32
C ARG A 119 -19.10 2.84 -9.94
N MET A 120 -18.49 2.92 -11.13
CA MET A 120 -17.68 1.86 -11.71
C MET A 120 -16.20 2.19 -11.51
N SER A 121 -15.42 1.22 -11.05
CA SER A 121 -13.97 1.38 -10.84
C SER A 121 -13.20 0.32 -11.62
N VAL A 122 -12.07 0.72 -12.19
CA VAL A 122 -11.19 -0.14 -12.98
C VAL A 122 -9.82 -0.18 -12.32
N THR A 123 -9.20 -1.35 -12.31
CA THR A 123 -7.80 -1.54 -11.92
C THR A 123 -7.05 -2.22 -13.05
N ILE A 124 -5.88 -1.68 -13.39
CA ILE A 124 -4.97 -2.19 -14.41
C ILE A 124 -3.61 -2.36 -13.75
N SER A 125 -3.16 -3.61 -13.58
CA SER A 125 -1.85 -3.94 -13.04
C SER A 125 -0.78 -3.83 -14.13
N ALA A 126 0.50 -3.73 -13.71
CA ALA A 126 1.61 -3.52 -14.65
C ALA A 126 1.31 -2.44 -15.70
N GLY A 127 0.69 -1.35 -15.24
CA GLY A 127 0.23 -0.23 -16.06
C GLY A 127 1.34 0.70 -16.52
N ASP A 128 2.62 0.28 -16.49
CA ASP A 128 3.79 1.10 -16.81
C ASP A 128 3.66 1.79 -18.17
N ARG A 129 3.10 1.09 -19.16
CA ARG A 129 2.85 1.63 -20.52
C ARG A 129 1.81 2.75 -20.56
N LEU A 130 1.00 2.90 -19.52
CA LEU A 130 -0.13 3.84 -19.47
C LEU A 130 0.12 5.08 -18.60
N VAL A 131 1.17 5.08 -17.79
CA VAL A 131 1.39 6.12 -16.79
C VAL A 131 1.72 7.49 -17.39
N ASP A 132 2.21 7.54 -18.62
CA ASP A 132 2.55 8.79 -19.32
C ASP A 132 1.50 9.24 -20.34
N MET A 133 0.49 8.41 -20.61
CA MET A 133 -0.61 8.76 -21.51
C MET A 133 -1.39 9.97 -20.97
N PRO A 134 -1.85 10.93 -21.82
CA PRO A 134 -2.72 12.01 -21.36
C PRO A 134 -3.95 11.49 -20.61
N ARG A 135 -4.31 12.14 -19.49
CA ARG A 135 -5.37 11.62 -18.60
C ARG A 135 -6.71 11.42 -19.29
N GLU A 136 -7.10 12.37 -20.13
CA GLU A 136 -8.37 12.33 -20.86
C GLU A 136 -8.39 11.22 -21.91
N GLU A 137 -7.30 11.06 -22.66
CA GLU A 137 -7.13 9.99 -23.64
C GLU A 137 -7.23 8.61 -22.98
N LEU A 138 -6.51 8.46 -21.85
CA LEU A 138 -6.57 7.22 -21.05
C LEU A 138 -7.97 6.94 -20.51
N ALA A 139 -8.67 7.97 -19.99
CA ALA A 139 -10.04 7.82 -19.52
C ALA A 139 -11.01 7.40 -20.63
N LYS A 140 -10.89 8.01 -21.81
CA LYS A 140 -11.69 7.64 -23.00
C LYS A 140 -11.42 6.20 -23.44
N SER A 141 -10.15 5.81 -23.50
CA SER A 141 -9.76 4.44 -23.90
C SER A 141 -10.30 3.39 -22.92
N ILE A 142 -10.11 3.61 -21.62
CA ILE A 142 -10.62 2.70 -20.58
C ILE A 142 -12.15 2.66 -20.61
N TRP A 143 -12.82 3.82 -20.74
CA TRP A 143 -14.27 3.85 -20.76
C TRP A 143 -14.87 3.13 -21.96
N ALA A 144 -14.29 3.29 -23.16
CA ALA A 144 -14.74 2.58 -24.34
C ALA A 144 -14.73 1.06 -24.13
N GLU A 145 -13.72 0.53 -23.48
CA GLU A 145 -13.62 -0.89 -23.17
C GLU A 145 -14.63 -1.30 -22.08
N VAL A 146 -14.76 -0.52 -21.00
CA VAL A 146 -15.77 -0.75 -19.94
C VAL A 146 -17.18 -0.76 -20.54
N ALA A 147 -17.54 0.25 -21.32
CA ALA A 147 -18.85 0.37 -21.95
C ALA A 147 -19.15 -0.83 -22.87
N SER A 148 -18.16 -1.26 -23.67
CA SER A 148 -18.29 -2.42 -24.54
C SER A 148 -18.55 -3.72 -23.76
N VAL A 149 -17.88 -3.91 -22.63
CA VAL A 149 -17.98 -5.14 -21.82
C VAL A 149 -19.25 -5.17 -20.97
N THR A 150 -19.72 -4.01 -20.50
CA THR A 150 -20.84 -3.90 -19.56
C THR A 150 -22.17 -3.52 -20.22
N GLY A 151 -22.15 -3.15 -21.50
CA GLY A 151 -23.34 -2.65 -22.20
C GLY A 151 -23.77 -1.23 -21.78
N LEU A 152 -22.93 -0.50 -21.06
CA LEU A 152 -23.19 0.88 -20.69
C LEU A 152 -23.06 1.83 -21.90
N PRO A 153 -23.65 3.05 -21.82
CA PRO A 153 -23.51 4.05 -22.88
C PRO A 153 -22.05 4.39 -23.18
N PRO A 154 -21.68 4.63 -24.46
CA PRO A 154 -20.30 4.92 -24.84
C PRO A 154 -19.83 6.32 -24.46
N GLU A 155 -20.76 7.21 -24.08
CA GLU A 155 -20.44 8.56 -23.65
C GLU A 155 -19.64 8.54 -22.33
N LEU A 156 -18.49 9.22 -22.32
CA LEU A 156 -17.60 9.26 -21.15
C LEU A 156 -18.29 9.96 -19.96
N PRO A 157 -18.59 9.25 -18.86
CA PRO A 157 -19.17 9.87 -17.67
C PRO A 157 -18.09 10.68 -16.91
N PRO A 158 -18.45 11.44 -15.85
CA PRO A 158 -17.47 12.07 -14.98
C PRO A 158 -16.50 11.03 -14.42
N TRP A 159 -15.20 11.35 -14.50
CA TRP A 159 -14.15 10.38 -14.23
C TRP A 159 -12.99 10.93 -13.39
N GLN A 160 -12.22 10.00 -12.82
CA GLN A 160 -10.95 10.26 -12.17
C GLN A 160 -9.95 9.15 -12.52
N ILE A 161 -8.73 9.54 -12.91
CA ILE A 161 -7.60 8.61 -13.10
C ILE A 161 -6.64 8.76 -11.92
N VAL A 162 -6.30 7.65 -11.31
CA VAL A 162 -5.25 7.55 -10.28
C VAL A 162 -4.13 6.66 -10.80
N ARG A 163 -2.89 7.14 -10.71
CA ARG A 163 -1.69 6.42 -11.16
C ARG A 163 -0.73 6.29 -10.00
N GLU A 164 -0.51 5.07 -9.58
CA GLU A 164 0.55 4.77 -8.63
C GLU A 164 1.73 4.15 -9.38
N ARG A 165 2.80 4.94 -9.56
CA ARG A 165 3.98 4.52 -10.33
C ARG A 165 4.81 3.46 -9.61
N ARG A 166 4.74 3.42 -8.29
CA ARG A 166 5.48 2.50 -7.43
C ARG A 166 4.51 1.65 -6.60
N ALA A 167 3.50 1.10 -7.27
CA ALA A 167 2.42 0.38 -6.60
C ALA A 167 2.89 -0.93 -5.95
N THR A 168 3.70 -1.69 -6.68
CA THR A 168 4.29 -2.94 -6.19
C THR A 168 5.75 -3.01 -6.61
N PHE A 169 6.59 -3.69 -5.83
CA PHE A 169 7.92 -4.05 -6.36
C PHE A 169 7.77 -5.07 -7.49
N ALA A 170 8.69 -5.06 -8.44
CA ALA A 170 8.69 -6.01 -9.54
C ALA A 170 8.97 -7.43 -9.01
N ALA A 171 8.05 -8.37 -9.24
CA ALA A 171 8.19 -9.76 -8.79
C ALA A 171 9.19 -10.52 -9.66
N THR A 172 10.44 -10.13 -9.61
CA THR A 172 11.57 -10.80 -10.28
C THR A 172 12.52 -11.40 -9.24
N PRO A 173 13.26 -12.48 -9.56
CA PRO A 173 14.24 -13.05 -8.63
C PRO A 173 15.25 -12.04 -8.11
N ALA A 174 15.68 -11.09 -8.96
CA ALA A 174 16.63 -10.05 -8.57
C ALA A 174 16.07 -9.07 -7.54
N GLN A 175 14.78 -8.74 -7.59
CA GLN A 175 14.13 -7.89 -6.62
C GLN A 175 13.72 -8.65 -5.36
N ASP A 176 13.36 -9.92 -5.49
CA ASP A 176 13.03 -10.78 -4.35
C ASP A 176 14.24 -10.97 -3.42
N LEU A 177 15.44 -11.15 -3.97
CA LEU A 177 16.70 -11.24 -3.21
C LEU A 177 17.04 -9.97 -2.40
N LYS A 178 16.44 -8.83 -2.72
CA LYS A 178 16.65 -7.56 -2.01
C LYS A 178 15.64 -7.32 -0.89
N ARG A 179 14.74 -8.25 -0.64
CA ARG A 179 13.73 -8.11 0.41
C ARG A 179 14.34 -8.42 1.76
N PRO A 180 14.45 -7.44 2.68
CA PRO A 180 14.98 -7.68 4.00
C PRO A 180 13.94 -8.39 4.87
N GLY A 181 14.40 -9.11 5.88
CA GLY A 181 13.55 -9.57 6.98
C GLY A 181 13.03 -8.40 7.83
N ALA A 182 12.17 -8.70 8.79
CA ALA A 182 11.64 -7.69 9.71
C ALA A 182 12.69 -7.22 10.73
N GLU A 183 13.71 -8.03 11.04
CA GLU A 183 14.78 -7.69 12.00
C GLU A 183 15.79 -6.71 11.39
N THR A 184 16.29 -5.79 12.22
CA THR A 184 17.34 -4.85 11.85
C THR A 184 18.56 -4.98 12.78
N ALA A 185 19.63 -4.25 12.50
CA ALA A 185 20.80 -4.18 13.36
C ALA A 185 20.51 -3.46 14.70
N TRP A 186 19.40 -2.73 14.80
CA TRP A 186 19.01 -1.98 16.00
C TRP A 186 17.91 -2.74 16.74
N ARG A 187 18.17 -3.05 18.02
CA ARG A 187 17.30 -3.88 18.84
C ARG A 187 15.85 -3.39 18.96
N ASN A 188 15.62 -2.08 18.84
CA ASN A 188 14.29 -1.47 18.99
C ASN A 188 13.68 -1.02 17.65
N LEU A 189 14.20 -1.48 16.52
CA LEU A 189 13.70 -1.14 15.19
C LEU A 189 13.35 -2.40 14.42
N ALA A 190 12.09 -2.53 14.02
CA ALA A 190 11.63 -3.57 13.10
C ALA A 190 11.09 -2.95 11.80
N LEU A 191 11.21 -3.68 10.68
CA LEU A 191 10.65 -3.31 9.39
C LEU A 191 9.31 -4.01 9.19
N ALA A 192 8.38 -3.32 8.54
CA ALA A 192 7.14 -3.89 8.08
C ALA A 192 6.78 -3.34 6.69
N GLY A 193 6.02 -4.12 5.94
CA GLY A 193 5.55 -3.80 4.60
C GLY A 193 5.52 -5.05 3.73
N ASP A 194 4.72 -5.01 2.67
CA ASP A 194 4.61 -6.09 1.68
C ASP A 194 5.92 -6.38 0.93
N TRP A 195 6.85 -5.43 0.95
CA TRP A 195 8.18 -5.50 0.36
C TRP A 195 9.23 -6.22 1.24
N THR A 196 8.92 -6.50 2.50
CA THR A 196 9.79 -7.33 3.35
C THR A 196 9.66 -8.80 2.98
N ASP A 197 10.63 -9.63 3.38
CA ASP A 197 10.61 -11.07 3.07
C ASP A 197 9.53 -11.80 3.87
N THR A 198 8.35 -11.90 3.26
CA THR A 198 7.16 -12.60 3.80
C THR A 198 6.88 -13.92 3.08
N GLY A 199 7.64 -14.24 2.03
CA GLY A 199 7.35 -15.35 1.13
C GLY A 199 6.12 -15.13 0.23
N LEU A 200 5.52 -13.93 0.26
CA LEU A 200 4.38 -13.54 -0.57
C LEU A 200 4.76 -12.40 -1.52
N PRO A 201 4.09 -12.28 -2.67
CA PRO A 201 4.21 -11.10 -3.52
C PRO A 201 3.66 -9.86 -2.80
N ALA A 202 3.80 -8.67 -3.43
CA ALA A 202 3.24 -7.41 -2.92
C ALA A 202 1.72 -7.48 -2.85
N THR A 203 1.18 -7.75 -1.68
CA THR A 203 -0.24 -7.96 -1.40
C THR A 203 -0.62 -7.42 -0.03
N ILE A 204 -1.91 -7.17 0.19
CA ILE A 204 -2.47 -6.82 1.51
C ILE A 204 -2.14 -7.92 2.54
N GLU A 205 -2.26 -9.19 2.17
CA GLU A 205 -1.89 -10.32 3.04
C GLU A 205 -0.41 -10.28 3.42
N GLY A 206 0.49 -10.02 2.45
CA GLY A 206 1.91 -9.85 2.71
C GLY A 206 2.20 -8.71 3.70
N ALA A 207 1.53 -7.57 3.53
CA ALA A 207 1.66 -6.43 4.43
C ALA A 207 1.17 -6.77 5.86
N ILE A 208 0.03 -7.45 6.01
CA ILE A 208 -0.51 -7.86 7.31
C ILE A 208 0.43 -8.85 8.01
N ARG A 209 0.92 -9.87 7.32
CA ARG A 209 1.89 -10.83 7.88
C ARG A 209 3.18 -10.15 8.32
N SER A 210 3.67 -9.23 7.51
CA SER A 210 4.84 -8.44 7.86
C SER A 210 4.62 -7.60 9.12
N GLY A 211 3.47 -6.93 9.23
CA GLY A 211 3.09 -6.16 10.42
C GLY A 211 3.00 -7.03 11.68
N ASN A 212 2.38 -8.21 11.59
CA ASN A 212 2.31 -9.16 12.69
C ASN A 212 3.71 -9.62 13.13
N ARG A 213 4.58 -9.96 12.16
CA ARG A 213 5.96 -10.36 12.46
C ARG A 213 6.74 -9.24 13.16
N ALA A 214 6.63 -8.00 12.68
CA ALA A 214 7.27 -6.85 13.31
C ALA A 214 6.76 -6.61 14.74
N ALA A 215 5.45 -6.72 14.96
CA ALA A 215 4.84 -6.60 16.29
C ALA A 215 5.33 -7.68 17.26
N GLU A 216 5.41 -8.94 16.84
CA GLU A 216 5.97 -10.04 17.64
C GLU A 216 7.43 -9.78 18.04
N LEU A 217 8.25 -9.30 17.10
CA LEU A 217 9.65 -8.98 17.37
C LEU A 217 9.81 -7.93 18.46
N VAL A 218 9.10 -6.81 18.35
CA VAL A 218 9.21 -5.73 19.35
C VAL A 218 8.58 -6.13 20.70
N ALA A 219 7.53 -6.93 20.72
CA ALA A 219 6.93 -7.45 21.94
C ALA A 219 7.89 -8.39 22.70
N ASN A 220 8.54 -9.31 21.98
CA ASN A 220 9.51 -10.26 22.57
C ASN A 220 10.79 -9.57 23.09
N GLN A 221 11.16 -8.43 22.52
CA GLN A 221 12.30 -7.64 23.01
C GLN A 221 11.99 -6.97 24.34
N ARG A 222 10.75 -6.48 24.54
CA ARG A 222 10.30 -5.90 25.81
C ARG A 222 10.34 -6.92 26.95
N VAL A 223 9.94 -8.16 26.69
CA VAL A 223 9.96 -9.24 27.71
C VAL A 223 11.38 -9.59 28.17
N LYS A 224 12.39 -9.44 27.29
CA LYS A 224 13.81 -9.72 27.64
C LYS A 224 14.49 -8.60 28.44
N LEU A 225 13.86 -7.44 28.57
CA LEU A 225 14.36 -6.28 29.33
C LEU A 225 13.78 -6.20 30.75
N GLN A 226 12.77 -7.01 31.06
CA GLN A 226 12.19 -7.22 32.39
C GLN A 226 12.84 -8.41 33.09
#